data_32b2468037c1dc49e019bcc595af569b
#
_entry.id   32b2468037c1dc49e019bcc595af569b
#
_cell.length_a   1.000
_cell.length_b   1.000
_cell.length_c   1.000
_cell.angle_alpha   90.00
_cell.angle_beta   90.00
_cell.angle_gamma   90.00
#
_symmetry.space_group_name_H-M   'P 1'
#
loop_
_entity.id
_entity.type
_entity.pdbx_description
1 polymer ?
#
loop_
_entity_poly.entity_id
_entity_poly.type
_entity_poly.pdbx_seq_one_letter_code
_entity_poly.pdbx_strand_id
1 'polypeptide(L)'
;MTTFIALCVLAGVAGYLMTPEERTRALVILQKAAKGFPETVRGGPSTQPFAKALAERTPWPFVAPLVGVGCVLVFFSIALSTGWGRDSLIDWGGNIGPRTTNGEWYRLVSASFVNPGFVALLANLAGLAAFGIIAERLIGSMAFATVCLTAAITASLVSLSMSPLDLSLGASGAVMGMYGMLAALACRVFLKSREALIPWHVARPLAPMAGVFFLYALVSGTIPARADFAALLVGAVCGFFLSREIDKGKPAAKRTGKVLATAGVLTLVSGFLLAGIDDGRTELAAMAALEQRTAGRYEMEVDRYRAGRMSADNLIRTIESTIVPELKAAEERLDQLDKVPDDQRPSLERAGEYLRQRLESWRLRADGLRQRSILEARQTGRTRQTSGPLRRPEQILQSATLSLRQAEAAERLALEDLRAAVAILQ
;
A
#
# COMPACT_ATOMS: atom_id res chain seq x y z
N MET A 1 -8.44 24.60 17.89
CA MET A 1 -8.85 24.44 19.29
C MET A 1 -9.16 22.99 19.64
N THR A 2 -9.91 22.28 18.81
CA THR A 2 -10.22 20.83 18.98
C THR A 2 -8.99 19.92 19.05
N THR A 3 -7.98 20.15 18.24
CA THR A 3 -6.72 19.37 18.22
C THR A 3 -5.86 19.56 19.47
N PHE A 4 -5.84 20.75 20.06
CA PHE A 4 -5.16 21.00 21.33
C PHE A 4 -5.88 20.30 22.49
N ILE A 5 -7.22 20.31 22.49
CA ILE A 5 -8.04 19.60 23.46
C ILE A 5 -7.84 18.09 23.34
N ALA A 6 -7.78 17.53 22.13
CA ALA A 6 -7.50 16.11 21.91
C ALA A 6 -6.09 15.71 22.40
N LEU A 7 -5.09 16.56 22.20
CA LEU A 7 -3.73 16.35 22.70
C LEU A 7 -3.69 16.38 24.24
N CYS A 8 -4.42 17.30 24.87
CA CYS A 8 -4.58 17.38 26.33
C CYS A 8 -5.34 16.18 26.91
N VAL A 9 -6.37 15.71 26.21
CA VAL A 9 -7.15 14.52 26.61
C VAL A 9 -6.27 13.26 26.48
N LEU A 10 -5.50 13.11 25.39
CA LEU A 10 -4.58 11.97 25.23
C LEU A 10 -3.43 11.98 26.23
N ALA A 11 -2.85 13.14 26.52
CA ALA A 11 -1.88 13.29 27.59
C ALA A 11 -2.48 12.96 28.95
N GLY A 12 -3.75 13.32 29.16
CA GLY A 12 -4.54 12.97 30.34
C GLY A 12 -4.82 11.47 30.45
N VAL A 13 -5.23 10.82 29.36
CA VAL A 13 -5.48 9.36 29.29
C VAL A 13 -4.17 8.57 29.44
N ALA A 14 -3.10 8.96 28.76
CA ALA A 14 -1.77 8.36 28.95
C ALA A 14 -1.31 8.52 30.39
N GLY A 15 -1.46 9.72 30.95
CA GLY A 15 -1.20 9.98 32.35
C GLY A 15 -2.11 9.17 33.30
N TYR A 16 -3.33 8.87 32.96
CA TYR A 16 -4.24 8.05 33.76
C TYR A 16 -3.88 6.57 33.78
N LEU A 17 -3.41 6.06 32.64
CA LEU A 17 -2.97 4.65 32.49
C LEU A 17 -1.59 4.35 33.09
N MET A 18 -0.80 5.38 33.36
CA MET A 18 0.53 5.23 33.99
C MET A 18 0.42 5.19 35.53
N THR A 19 1.23 4.35 36.15
CA THR A 19 1.40 4.36 37.61
C THR A 19 2.03 5.69 38.10
N PRO A 20 1.82 6.10 39.37
CA PRO A 20 2.39 7.35 39.87
C PRO A 20 3.90 7.47 39.73
N GLU A 21 4.62 6.33 39.79
CA GLU A 21 6.08 6.29 39.59
C GLU A 21 6.48 6.45 38.12
N GLU A 22 5.70 5.88 37.18
CA GLU A 22 5.92 6.04 35.74
C GLU A 22 5.64 7.46 35.29
N ARG A 23 4.61 8.12 35.86
CA ARG A 23 4.29 9.53 35.59
C ARG A 23 5.45 10.44 35.99
N THR A 24 5.99 10.24 37.20
CA THR A 24 7.13 11.04 37.67
C THR A 24 8.36 10.80 36.83
N ARG A 25 8.65 9.56 36.45
CA ARG A 25 9.75 9.22 35.52
C ARG A 25 9.55 9.84 34.15
N ALA A 26 8.37 9.74 33.58
CA ALA A 26 8.02 10.32 32.27
C ALA A 26 8.15 11.86 32.29
N LEU A 27 7.65 12.52 33.33
CA LEU A 27 7.76 13.96 33.48
C LEU A 27 9.21 14.41 33.66
N VAL A 28 10.02 13.69 34.43
CA VAL A 28 11.47 13.97 34.59
C VAL A 28 12.22 13.76 33.28
N ILE A 29 11.86 12.72 32.50
CA ILE A 29 12.46 12.46 31.17
C ILE A 29 12.05 13.57 30.21
N LEU A 30 10.78 13.95 30.17
CA LEU A 30 10.28 15.04 29.32
C LEU A 30 10.89 16.39 29.69
N GLN A 31 11.00 16.70 30.99
CA GLN A 31 11.70 17.92 31.46
C GLN A 31 13.20 17.92 31.15
N LYS A 32 13.85 16.76 31.30
CA LYS A 32 15.26 16.59 30.92
C LYS A 32 15.47 16.70 29.41
N ALA A 33 14.59 16.09 28.62
CA ALA A 33 14.60 16.23 27.18
C ALA A 33 14.33 17.68 26.75
N ALA A 34 13.32 18.34 27.33
CA ALA A 34 13.02 19.75 27.04
C ALA A 34 14.15 20.71 27.45
N LYS A 35 14.81 20.45 28.61
CA LYS A 35 15.96 21.23 29.02
C LYS A 35 17.25 20.89 28.28
N GLY A 36 17.35 19.65 27.72
CA GLY A 36 18.49 19.20 26.93
C GLY A 36 18.49 19.60 25.47
N PHE A 37 17.38 20.19 24.95
CA PHE A 37 17.35 20.70 23.59
C PHE A 37 18.35 21.86 23.45
N PRO A 38 19.36 21.72 22.57
CA PRO A 38 20.31 22.81 22.33
C PRO A 38 19.61 24.08 21.89
N GLU A 39 20.14 25.24 22.22
CA GLU A 39 19.63 26.55 21.80
C GLU A 39 19.46 26.64 20.27
N THR A 40 20.29 25.89 19.52
CA THR A 40 20.18 25.70 18.06
C THR A 40 18.81 25.24 17.59
N VAL A 41 18.08 24.49 18.44
CA VAL A 41 16.76 23.90 18.12
C VAL A 41 15.63 24.78 18.65
N ARG A 42 15.85 25.51 19.74
CA ARG A 42 14.81 26.33 20.40
C ARG A 42 14.42 27.60 19.65
N GLY A 43 15.19 28.03 18.64
CA GLY A 43 14.76 29.15 17.79
C GLY A 43 14.94 30.55 18.37
N GLY A 44 15.60 30.69 19.53
CA GLY A 44 15.90 31.99 20.18
C GLY A 44 17.28 32.57 19.81
N PRO A 45 17.57 33.81 20.17
CA PRO A 45 18.91 34.36 20.06
C PRO A 45 19.87 33.54 20.91
N SER A 46 20.85 32.93 20.26
CA SER A 46 21.81 32.03 20.88
C SER A 46 23.16 32.71 21.08
N THR A 47 23.76 32.50 22.24
CA THR A 47 25.13 32.94 22.53
C THR A 47 26.19 32.00 21.96
N GLN A 48 25.78 30.79 21.53
CA GLN A 48 26.71 29.81 20.94
C GLN A 48 27.06 30.14 19.50
N PRO A 49 28.34 30.19 19.11
CA PRO A 49 28.78 30.60 17.78
C PRO A 49 28.15 29.75 16.65
N PHE A 50 28.05 28.44 16.87
CA PHE A 50 27.46 27.51 15.89
C PHE A 50 25.96 27.77 15.66
N ALA A 51 25.19 27.94 16.72
CA ALA A 51 23.77 28.22 16.65
C ALA A 51 23.48 29.58 15.99
N LYS A 52 24.31 30.59 16.28
CA LYS A 52 24.21 31.89 15.66
C LYS A 52 24.49 31.83 14.16
N ALA A 53 25.55 31.15 13.76
CA ALA A 53 25.89 30.96 12.34
C ALA A 53 24.81 30.22 11.55
N LEU A 54 24.13 29.24 12.18
CA LEU A 54 23.00 28.55 11.57
C LEU A 54 21.75 29.43 11.46
N ALA A 55 21.46 30.24 12.49
CA ALA A 55 20.32 31.15 12.49
C ALA A 55 20.49 32.28 11.45
N GLU A 56 21.70 32.73 11.22
CA GLU A 56 22.01 33.69 10.15
C GLU A 56 21.79 33.12 8.75
N ARG A 57 22.02 31.81 8.55
CA ARG A 57 21.80 31.12 7.26
C ARG A 57 20.33 30.92 6.93
N THR A 58 19.54 30.45 7.89
CA THR A 58 18.10 30.19 7.75
C THR A 58 17.40 30.56 9.06
N PRO A 59 16.91 31.80 9.19
CA PRO A 59 16.32 32.29 10.44
C PRO A 59 15.11 31.49 10.88
N TRP A 60 14.25 31.08 9.94
CA TRP A 60 12.98 30.40 10.17
C TRP A 60 12.95 29.02 9.51
N PRO A 61 13.38 27.95 10.21
CA PRO A 61 13.16 26.59 9.74
C PRO A 61 11.70 26.22 9.97
N PHE A 62 10.96 25.87 8.93
CA PHE A 62 9.55 25.54 9.02
C PHE A 62 9.19 24.17 8.42
N VAL A 63 10.05 23.60 7.55
CA VAL A 63 9.74 22.35 6.85
C VAL A 63 9.80 21.15 7.79
N ALA A 64 10.85 21.02 8.59
CA ALA A 64 10.96 19.91 9.53
C ALA A 64 9.82 19.91 10.57
N PRO A 65 9.47 21.05 11.23
CA PRO A 65 8.29 21.11 12.08
C PRO A 65 6.98 20.82 11.33
N LEU A 66 6.82 21.32 10.09
CA LEU A 66 5.61 21.10 9.29
C LEU A 66 5.38 19.64 8.97
N VAL A 67 6.44 18.91 8.57
CA VAL A 67 6.36 17.47 8.34
C VAL A 67 6.00 16.73 9.62
N GLY A 68 6.62 17.06 10.75
CA GLY A 68 6.29 16.46 12.04
C GLY A 68 4.84 16.69 12.46
N VAL A 69 4.35 17.93 12.35
CA VAL A 69 2.95 18.30 12.64
C VAL A 69 2.00 17.57 11.68
N GLY A 70 2.33 17.50 10.39
CA GLY A 70 1.56 16.76 9.40
C GLY A 70 1.39 15.28 9.77
N CYS A 71 2.47 14.60 10.16
CA CYS A 71 2.42 13.20 10.62
C CYS A 71 1.51 13.04 11.85
N VAL A 72 1.61 13.97 12.82
CA VAL A 72 0.77 13.94 14.03
C VAL A 72 -0.71 14.16 13.68
N LEU A 73 -1.02 15.15 12.84
CA LEU A 73 -2.40 15.43 12.43
C LEU A 73 -3.03 14.26 11.69
N VAL A 74 -2.34 13.67 10.72
CA VAL A 74 -2.82 12.51 9.97
C VAL A 74 -3.02 11.33 10.92
N PHE A 75 -2.07 11.07 11.81
CA PHE A 75 -2.17 9.99 12.79
C PHE A 75 -3.43 10.10 13.66
N PHE A 76 -3.68 11.26 14.24
CA PHE A 76 -4.88 11.46 15.08
C PHE A 76 -6.17 11.46 14.25
N SER A 77 -6.13 11.95 13.02
CA SER A 77 -7.30 11.91 12.14
C SER A 77 -7.72 10.45 11.83
N ILE A 78 -6.76 9.56 11.56
CA ILE A 78 -7.01 8.12 11.38
C ILE A 78 -7.58 7.51 12.66
N ALA A 79 -6.97 7.78 13.80
CA ALA A 79 -7.40 7.25 15.10
C ALA A 79 -8.82 7.64 15.47
N LEU A 80 -9.26 8.85 15.09
CA LEU A 80 -10.58 9.38 15.42
C LEU A 80 -11.68 9.01 14.40
N SER A 81 -11.31 8.61 13.17
CA SER A 81 -12.28 8.38 12.09
C SER A 81 -12.52 6.90 11.79
N THR A 82 -11.50 6.21 11.31
CA THR A 82 -11.63 4.89 10.68
C THR A 82 -10.88 3.76 11.40
N GLY A 83 -10.00 4.12 12.37
CA GLY A 83 -9.14 3.16 13.05
C GLY A 83 -7.96 2.66 12.18
N TRP A 84 -7.27 1.64 12.69
CA TRP A 84 -5.95 1.19 12.20
C TRP A 84 -6.02 -0.02 11.24
N GLY A 85 -7.17 -0.26 10.60
CA GLY A 85 -7.31 -1.32 9.60
C GLY A 85 -6.46 -1.04 8.35
N ARG A 86 -6.04 -2.11 7.66
CA ARG A 86 -5.27 -2.01 6.41
C ARG A 86 -5.96 -1.11 5.38
N ASP A 87 -7.26 -1.33 5.17
CA ASP A 87 -8.06 -0.58 4.20
C ASP A 87 -8.14 0.90 4.57
N SER A 88 -8.32 1.20 5.86
CA SER A 88 -8.28 2.56 6.37
C SER A 88 -6.96 3.27 6.06
N LEU A 89 -5.82 2.61 6.30
CA LEU A 89 -4.50 3.17 6.01
C LEU A 89 -4.29 3.40 4.50
N ILE A 90 -4.85 2.53 3.66
CA ILE A 90 -4.86 2.71 2.20
C ILE A 90 -5.70 3.92 1.81
N ASP A 91 -6.90 4.06 2.37
CA ASP A 91 -7.81 5.17 2.05
C ASP A 91 -7.25 6.53 2.51
N TRP A 92 -6.48 6.56 3.60
CA TRP A 92 -5.75 7.74 4.07
C TRP A 92 -4.49 8.07 3.27
N GLY A 93 -4.23 7.35 2.17
CA GLY A 93 -3.15 7.67 1.23
C GLY A 93 -1.90 6.81 1.40
N GLY A 94 -2.02 5.65 2.04
CA GLY A 94 -0.95 4.65 2.07
C GLY A 94 -0.56 4.19 0.67
N ASN A 95 0.72 3.95 0.45
CA ASN A 95 1.28 3.57 -0.84
C ASN A 95 1.18 2.07 -1.06
N ILE A 96 0.43 1.68 -2.09
CA ILE A 96 0.25 0.30 -2.54
C ILE A 96 0.23 0.26 -4.07
N GLY A 97 0.89 -0.74 -4.66
CA GLY A 97 1.11 -0.84 -6.11
C GLY A 97 -0.13 -0.62 -6.95
N PRO A 98 -1.18 -1.46 -6.82
CA PRO A 98 -2.35 -1.38 -7.69
C PRO A 98 -3.06 -0.03 -7.72
N ARG A 99 -3.09 0.70 -6.62
CA ARG A 99 -3.68 2.05 -6.63
C ARG A 99 -2.72 3.11 -7.13
N THR A 100 -1.47 3.05 -6.67
CA THR A 100 -0.46 4.07 -7.00
C THR A 100 -0.14 4.06 -8.49
N THR A 101 0.07 2.88 -9.10
CA THR A 101 0.43 2.78 -10.53
C THR A 101 -0.75 3.01 -11.46
N ASN A 102 -1.98 2.83 -10.98
CA ASN A 102 -3.21 3.03 -11.77
C ASN A 102 -3.81 4.44 -11.62
N GLY A 103 -2.98 5.44 -11.33
CA GLY A 103 -3.35 6.86 -11.39
C GLY A 103 -3.29 7.62 -10.08
N GLU A 104 -3.19 6.95 -8.91
CA GLU A 104 -3.15 7.61 -7.61
C GLU A 104 -1.70 7.94 -7.17
N TRP A 105 -0.89 8.53 -8.08
CA TRP A 105 0.53 8.84 -7.86
C TRP A 105 0.82 9.72 -6.65
N TYR A 106 -0.18 10.49 -6.17
CA TYR A 106 -0.06 11.29 -4.96
C TYR A 106 0.30 10.44 -3.73
N ARG A 107 0.02 9.13 -3.75
CA ARG A 107 0.34 8.18 -2.68
C ARG A 107 1.84 8.03 -2.42
N LEU A 108 2.68 8.31 -3.41
CA LEU A 108 4.14 8.37 -3.22
C LEU A 108 4.56 9.42 -2.18
N VAL A 109 3.75 10.46 -2.01
CA VAL A 109 4.00 11.55 -1.06
C VAL A 109 3.13 11.39 0.18
N SER A 110 1.82 11.15 0.03
CA SER A 110 0.89 11.09 1.17
C SER A 110 1.22 9.95 2.14
N ALA A 111 1.73 8.83 1.65
CA ALA A 111 2.16 7.71 2.48
C ALA A 111 3.22 8.09 3.52
N SER A 112 4.04 9.11 3.24
CA SER A 112 5.03 9.62 4.19
C SER A 112 4.42 10.25 5.45
N PHE A 113 3.16 10.65 5.40
CA PHE A 113 2.44 11.23 6.54
C PHE A 113 1.61 10.19 7.29
N VAL A 114 1.33 9.04 6.67
CA VAL A 114 0.56 7.94 7.26
C VAL A 114 1.51 7.03 8.03
N ASN A 115 1.36 6.96 9.35
CA ASN A 115 2.21 6.11 10.20
C ASN A 115 1.41 4.87 10.67
N PRO A 116 1.96 3.65 10.61
CA PRO A 116 1.23 2.40 10.91
C PRO A 116 0.91 2.20 12.41
N GLY A 117 1.42 3.07 13.28
CA GLY A 117 1.18 2.98 14.71
C GLY A 117 1.92 4.05 15.50
N PHE A 118 1.63 4.14 16.79
CA PHE A 118 2.18 5.16 17.68
C PHE A 118 3.71 5.07 17.82
N VAL A 119 4.26 3.86 17.89
CA VAL A 119 5.73 3.65 18.00
C VAL A 119 6.44 4.13 16.73
N ALA A 120 5.87 3.84 15.56
CA ALA A 120 6.37 4.32 14.26
C ALA A 120 6.37 5.85 14.20
N LEU A 121 5.26 6.47 14.59
CA LEU A 121 5.15 7.92 14.67
C LEU A 121 6.23 8.52 15.58
N LEU A 122 6.38 8.00 16.79
CA LEU A 122 7.38 8.51 17.75
C LEU A 122 8.80 8.35 17.22
N ALA A 123 9.13 7.21 16.60
CA ALA A 123 10.45 6.97 16.03
C ALA A 123 10.76 7.96 14.89
N ASN A 124 9.82 8.16 13.97
CA ASN A 124 9.96 9.12 12.87
C ASN A 124 10.11 10.56 13.39
N LEU A 125 9.29 10.95 14.37
CA LEU A 125 9.39 12.26 15.01
C LEU A 125 10.70 12.45 15.74
N ALA A 126 11.20 11.42 16.46
CA ALA A 126 12.48 11.46 17.14
C ALA A 126 13.64 11.63 16.14
N GLY A 127 13.64 10.86 15.04
CA GLY A 127 14.62 10.98 13.97
C GLY A 127 14.63 12.37 13.32
N LEU A 128 13.45 12.91 13.02
CA LEU A 128 13.30 14.23 12.43
C LEU A 128 13.69 15.34 13.41
N ALA A 129 13.28 15.25 14.68
CA ALA A 129 13.56 16.25 15.70
C ALA A 129 15.06 16.29 16.09
N ALA A 130 15.75 15.14 16.01
CA ALA A 130 17.16 15.07 16.35
C ALA A 130 18.02 16.03 15.50
N PHE A 131 17.90 15.96 14.19
CA PHE A 131 18.76 16.71 13.28
C PHE A 131 17.99 17.49 12.18
N GLY A 132 16.67 17.37 12.10
CA GLY A 132 15.87 18.00 11.02
C GLY A 132 16.00 19.52 10.98
N ILE A 133 15.86 20.18 12.14
CA ILE A 133 15.99 21.65 12.23
C ILE A 133 17.44 22.09 11.92
N ILE A 134 18.43 21.33 12.36
CA ILE A 134 19.85 21.63 12.09
C ILE A 134 20.12 21.47 10.58
N ALA A 135 19.66 20.38 9.99
CA ALA A 135 19.79 20.12 8.57
C ALA A 135 19.10 21.19 7.72
N GLU A 136 17.89 21.58 8.08
CA GLU A 136 17.14 22.63 7.39
C GLU A 136 17.84 23.98 7.47
N ARG A 137 18.33 24.37 8.64
CA ARG A 137 19.11 25.62 8.80
C ARG A 137 20.43 25.60 8.02
N LEU A 138 21.06 24.43 7.90
CA LEU A 138 22.34 24.30 7.21
C LEU A 138 22.23 24.53 5.69
N ILE A 139 21.17 23.99 5.05
CA ILE A 139 21.03 24.01 3.58
C ILE A 139 19.93 24.92 3.07
N GLY A 140 19.03 25.39 3.95
CA GLY A 140 17.84 26.19 3.62
C GLY A 140 16.59 25.33 3.44
N SER A 141 15.42 25.90 3.77
CA SER A 141 14.14 25.18 3.83
C SER A 141 13.73 24.52 2.51
N MET A 142 13.90 25.23 1.37
CA MET A 142 13.53 24.69 0.05
C MET A 142 14.41 23.51 -0.38
N ALA A 143 15.72 23.61 -0.16
CA ALA A 143 16.63 22.51 -0.46
C ALA A 143 16.37 21.31 0.45
N PHE A 144 16.09 21.53 1.72
CA PHE A 144 15.73 20.52 2.68
C PHE A 144 14.42 19.79 2.29
N ALA A 145 13.37 20.54 1.97
CA ALA A 145 12.11 19.99 1.49
C ALA A 145 12.31 19.11 0.26
N THR A 146 13.10 19.58 -0.71
CA THR A 146 13.40 18.84 -1.93
C THR A 146 14.10 17.52 -1.63
N VAL A 147 15.11 17.53 -0.77
CA VAL A 147 15.83 16.28 -0.38
C VAL A 147 14.90 15.29 0.30
N CYS A 148 14.13 15.75 1.29
CA CYS A 148 13.19 14.89 2.01
C CYS A 148 12.12 14.31 1.08
N LEU A 149 11.55 15.14 0.21
CA LEU A 149 10.52 14.70 -0.74
C LEU A 149 11.07 13.70 -1.74
N THR A 150 12.23 13.96 -2.34
CA THR A 150 12.85 13.04 -3.29
C THR A 150 13.18 11.70 -2.64
N ALA A 151 13.76 11.73 -1.45
CA ALA A 151 14.09 10.51 -0.71
C ALA A 151 12.84 9.70 -0.36
N ALA A 152 11.76 10.37 0.07
CA ALA A 152 10.48 9.75 0.36
C ALA A 152 9.86 9.09 -0.88
N ILE A 153 9.82 9.81 -2.01
CA ILE A 153 9.32 9.28 -3.28
C ILE A 153 10.17 8.08 -3.74
N THR A 154 11.51 8.18 -3.66
CA THR A 154 12.38 7.06 -4.04
C THR A 154 12.16 5.85 -3.14
N ALA A 155 12.05 6.03 -1.83
CA ALA A 155 11.72 4.94 -0.92
C ALA A 155 10.40 4.27 -1.28
N SER A 156 9.37 5.06 -1.55
CA SER A 156 8.05 4.59 -1.98
C SER A 156 8.11 3.81 -3.29
N LEU A 157 8.87 4.29 -4.28
CA LEU A 157 9.04 3.62 -5.57
C LEU A 157 9.83 2.31 -5.44
N VAL A 158 10.91 2.29 -4.66
CA VAL A 158 11.69 1.08 -4.39
C VAL A 158 10.86 0.05 -3.63
N SER A 159 10.06 0.49 -2.66
CA SER A 159 9.13 -0.39 -1.94
C SER A 159 8.15 -1.06 -2.91
N LEU A 160 7.53 -0.30 -3.81
CA LEU A 160 6.60 -0.82 -4.81
C LEU A 160 7.26 -1.79 -5.79
N SER A 161 8.49 -1.52 -6.22
CA SER A 161 9.20 -2.40 -7.16
C SER A 161 9.60 -3.75 -6.55
N MET A 162 9.69 -3.82 -5.23
CA MET A 162 10.12 -5.03 -4.52
C MET A 162 8.96 -5.82 -3.92
N SER A 163 7.96 -5.12 -3.43
CA SER A 163 6.78 -5.69 -2.78
C SER A 163 5.56 -4.86 -3.16
N PRO A 164 5.04 -5.01 -4.39
CA PRO A 164 3.99 -4.13 -4.92
C PRO A 164 2.67 -4.21 -4.14
N LEU A 165 2.42 -5.30 -3.43
CA LEU A 165 1.21 -5.51 -2.64
C LEU A 165 1.38 -5.14 -1.16
N ASP A 166 2.60 -4.90 -0.72
CA ASP A 166 2.84 -4.48 0.64
C ASP A 166 2.50 -2.99 0.80
N LEU A 167 1.87 -2.69 1.92
CA LEU A 167 1.51 -1.33 2.25
C LEU A 167 2.74 -0.59 2.80
N SER A 168 3.25 0.36 2.03
CA SER A 168 4.39 1.21 2.41
C SER A 168 3.88 2.50 3.05
N LEU A 169 4.35 2.79 4.28
CA LEU A 169 3.87 3.88 5.13
C LEU A 169 5.03 4.52 5.91
N GLY A 170 4.87 5.79 6.25
CA GLY A 170 5.72 6.48 7.22
C GLY A 170 6.76 7.43 6.62
N ALA A 171 7.21 8.35 7.45
CA ALA A 171 8.20 9.38 7.09
C ALA A 171 9.65 8.85 7.05
N SER A 172 9.88 7.55 7.30
CA SER A 172 11.22 6.98 7.43
C SER A 172 12.10 7.24 6.21
N GLY A 173 11.56 7.17 4.99
CA GLY A 173 12.28 7.48 3.76
C GLY A 173 12.79 8.94 3.74
N ALA A 174 11.96 9.90 4.13
CA ALA A 174 12.37 11.30 4.23
C ALA A 174 13.46 11.52 5.31
N VAL A 175 13.29 10.87 6.45
CA VAL A 175 14.24 10.94 7.57
C VAL A 175 15.57 10.27 7.20
N MET A 176 15.55 9.10 6.55
CA MET A 176 16.77 8.45 6.04
C MET A 176 17.49 9.29 4.99
N GLY A 177 16.75 9.92 4.08
CA GLY A 177 17.34 10.86 3.11
C GLY A 177 18.03 12.04 3.77
N MET A 178 17.42 12.63 4.80
CA MET A 178 18.04 13.66 5.61
C MET A 178 19.35 13.19 6.24
N TYR A 179 19.40 11.98 6.84
CA TYR A 179 20.61 11.43 7.43
C TYR A 179 21.68 11.13 6.37
N GLY A 180 21.29 10.61 5.21
CA GLY A 180 22.20 10.41 4.08
C GLY A 180 22.86 11.70 3.61
N MET A 181 22.06 12.76 3.47
CA MET A 181 22.52 14.10 3.14
C MET A 181 23.51 14.63 4.20
N LEU A 182 23.16 14.56 5.46
CA LEU A 182 24.04 15.01 6.54
C LEU A 182 25.36 14.21 6.61
N ALA A 183 25.31 12.91 6.36
CA ALA A 183 26.50 12.06 6.30
C ALA A 183 27.44 12.49 5.16
N ALA A 184 26.91 12.75 3.97
CA ALA A 184 27.70 13.21 2.83
C ALA A 184 28.33 14.61 3.08
N LEU A 185 27.54 15.53 3.68
CA LEU A 185 28.04 16.85 4.07
C LEU A 185 29.13 16.74 5.13
N ALA A 186 28.93 15.93 6.17
CA ALA A 186 29.87 15.72 7.24
C ALA A 186 31.18 15.09 6.74
N CYS A 187 31.08 14.07 5.90
CA CYS A 187 32.23 13.44 5.27
C CYS A 187 33.07 14.46 4.49
N ARG A 188 32.42 15.29 3.67
CA ARG A 188 33.13 16.28 2.89
C ARG A 188 33.79 17.37 3.73
N VAL A 189 33.10 17.91 4.74
CA VAL A 189 33.68 18.90 5.65
C VAL A 189 34.88 18.30 6.38
N PHE A 190 34.78 17.08 6.89
CA PHE A 190 35.86 16.39 7.55
C PHE A 190 37.06 16.16 6.65
N LEU A 191 36.85 15.75 5.40
CA LEU A 191 37.93 15.54 4.43
C LEU A 191 38.66 16.84 4.09
N LYS A 192 37.96 17.99 4.07
CA LYS A 192 38.49 19.27 3.68
C LYS A 192 39.17 20.01 4.84
N SER A 193 38.52 20.11 5.99
CA SER A 193 38.99 20.93 7.13
C SER A 193 39.42 20.12 8.36
N ARG A 194 39.19 18.80 8.36
CA ARG A 194 39.39 17.90 9.50
C ARG A 194 38.51 18.30 10.73
N GLU A 195 37.47 19.09 10.49
CA GLU A 195 36.52 19.50 11.49
C GLU A 195 35.21 18.75 11.39
N ALA A 196 34.49 18.63 12.49
CA ALA A 196 33.16 18.03 12.49
C ALA A 196 32.12 19.04 11.96
N LEU A 197 31.22 18.60 11.06
CA LEU A 197 30.11 19.42 10.54
C LEU A 197 29.22 19.95 11.65
N ILE A 198 28.91 19.10 12.64
CA ILE A 198 28.12 19.43 13.83
C ILE A 198 29.03 19.22 15.05
N PRO A 199 29.28 20.24 15.86
CA PRO A 199 30.10 20.11 17.03
C PRO A 199 29.58 19.04 18.01
N TRP A 200 30.49 18.26 18.61
CA TRP A 200 30.11 17.12 19.44
C TRP A 200 29.20 17.48 20.62
N HIS A 201 29.40 18.64 21.23
CA HIS A 201 28.56 19.12 22.33
C HIS A 201 27.11 19.39 21.90
N VAL A 202 26.86 19.65 20.59
CA VAL A 202 25.51 19.79 20.01
C VAL A 202 24.95 18.43 19.60
N ALA A 203 25.76 17.56 19.00
CA ALA A 203 25.32 16.24 18.54
C ALA A 203 25.01 15.27 19.70
N ARG A 204 25.80 15.28 20.75
CA ARG A 204 25.69 14.35 21.90
C ARG A 204 24.29 14.29 22.54
N PRO A 205 23.61 15.40 22.87
CA PRO A 205 22.28 15.35 23.48
C PRO A 205 21.18 14.90 22.46
N LEU A 206 21.44 14.96 21.17
CA LEU A 206 20.51 14.56 20.10
C LEU A 206 20.69 13.09 19.68
N ALA A 207 21.86 12.50 19.96
CA ALA A 207 22.20 11.15 19.58
C ALA A 207 21.21 10.09 20.10
N PRO A 208 20.65 10.14 21.33
CA PRO A 208 19.65 9.18 21.76
C PRO A 208 18.37 9.19 20.93
N MET A 209 17.92 10.38 20.47
CA MET A 209 16.72 10.50 19.62
C MET A 209 16.95 9.88 18.23
N ALA A 210 18.12 10.15 17.64
CA ALA A 210 18.53 9.47 16.42
C ALA A 210 18.64 7.96 16.61
N GLY A 211 19.20 7.52 17.76
CA GLY A 211 19.30 6.12 18.14
C GLY A 211 17.96 5.40 18.21
N VAL A 212 16.93 6.04 18.76
CA VAL A 212 15.55 5.49 18.78
C VAL A 212 15.03 5.27 17.38
N PHE A 213 15.24 6.23 16.48
CA PHE A 213 14.82 6.09 15.07
C PHE A 213 15.53 4.92 14.38
N PHE A 214 16.85 4.85 14.45
CA PHE A 214 17.61 3.77 13.81
C PHE A 214 17.33 2.40 14.43
N LEU A 215 17.15 2.31 15.75
CA LEU A 215 16.76 1.07 16.40
C LEU A 215 15.38 0.61 15.95
N TYR A 216 14.42 1.52 15.86
CA TYR A 216 13.11 1.22 15.34
C TYR A 216 13.19 0.74 13.87
N ALA A 217 13.89 1.46 13.01
CA ALA A 217 14.07 1.08 11.61
C ALA A 217 14.69 -0.32 11.44
N LEU A 218 15.63 -0.69 12.34
CA LEU A 218 16.27 -2.00 12.33
C LEU A 218 15.33 -3.13 12.79
N VAL A 219 14.51 -2.86 13.82
CA VAL A 219 13.71 -3.91 14.49
C VAL A 219 12.34 -4.09 13.84
N SER A 220 11.76 -3.01 13.28
CA SER A 220 10.37 -3.02 12.84
C SER A 220 10.10 -3.98 11.67
N GLY A 221 11.10 -4.27 10.83
CA GLY A 221 10.91 -5.15 9.66
C GLY A 221 9.76 -4.77 8.71
N THR A 222 8.98 -3.77 9.08
CA THR A 222 7.77 -3.30 8.39
C THR A 222 8.06 -2.46 7.15
N ILE A 223 9.31 -1.97 7.04
CA ILE A 223 9.80 -1.25 5.87
C ILE A 223 10.90 -2.10 5.27
N PRO A 224 10.85 -2.42 3.96
CA PRO A 224 11.98 -3.08 3.33
C PRO A 224 13.24 -2.26 3.61
N ALA A 225 14.21 -2.83 4.31
CA ALA A 225 15.49 -2.16 4.62
C ALA A 225 16.16 -1.56 3.38
N ARG A 226 15.83 -2.12 2.20
CA ARG A 226 16.28 -1.68 0.89
C ARG A 226 15.69 -0.34 0.47
N ALA A 227 14.43 -0.07 0.76
CA ALA A 227 13.77 1.22 0.45
C ALA A 227 14.39 2.35 1.28
N ASP A 228 14.60 2.13 2.58
CA ASP A 228 15.27 3.07 3.46
C ASP A 228 16.73 3.31 3.07
N PHE A 229 17.43 2.26 2.65
CA PHE A 229 18.79 2.37 2.13
C PHE A 229 18.84 3.18 0.81
N ALA A 230 17.90 2.97 -0.10
CA ALA A 230 17.78 3.77 -1.32
C ALA A 230 17.54 5.25 -1.00
N ALA A 231 16.66 5.56 -0.05
CA ALA A 231 16.43 6.91 0.44
C ALA A 231 17.70 7.55 1.01
N LEU A 232 18.45 6.82 1.81
CA LEU A 232 19.73 7.25 2.38
C LEU A 232 20.74 7.56 1.27
N LEU A 233 20.86 6.69 0.26
CA LEU A 233 21.76 6.93 -0.88
C LEU A 233 21.36 8.16 -1.69
N VAL A 234 20.07 8.34 -1.98
CA VAL A 234 19.57 9.53 -2.68
C VAL A 234 19.86 10.80 -1.88
N GLY A 235 19.63 10.76 -0.57
CA GLY A 235 20.00 11.84 0.32
C GLY A 235 21.51 12.15 0.28
N ALA A 236 22.35 11.12 0.29
CA ALA A 236 23.81 11.27 0.22
C ALA A 236 24.26 11.89 -1.12
N VAL A 237 23.66 11.47 -2.24
CA VAL A 237 23.90 12.06 -3.57
C VAL A 237 23.52 13.55 -3.58
N CYS A 238 22.34 13.89 -3.09
CA CYS A 238 21.91 15.28 -2.95
C CYS A 238 22.88 16.08 -2.05
N GLY A 239 23.30 15.52 -0.93
CA GLY A 239 24.27 16.12 -0.01
C GLY A 239 25.64 16.37 -0.65
N PHE A 240 26.11 15.45 -1.46
CA PHE A 240 27.35 15.58 -2.20
C PHE A 240 27.31 16.78 -3.20
N PHE A 241 26.22 16.94 -3.93
CA PHE A 241 26.06 18.10 -4.83
C PHE A 241 25.88 19.40 -4.06
N LEU A 242 25.09 19.41 -2.99
CA LEU A 242 24.91 20.57 -2.12
C LEU A 242 26.21 21.05 -1.49
N SER A 243 27.09 20.13 -1.10
CA SER A 243 28.35 20.46 -0.44
C SER A 243 29.26 21.35 -1.29
N ARG A 244 29.26 21.14 -2.62
CA ARG A 244 30.06 21.96 -3.57
C ARG A 244 29.57 23.40 -3.67
N GLU A 245 28.28 23.63 -3.45
CA GLU A 245 27.67 24.95 -3.56
C GLU A 245 27.72 25.71 -2.23
N ILE A 246 27.73 25.02 -1.08
CA ILE A 246 27.93 25.62 0.23
C ILE A 246 29.32 26.25 0.32
N ASP A 247 30.34 25.55 -0.17
CA ASP A 247 31.74 26.02 -0.17
C ASP A 247 31.93 27.31 -1.03
N LYS A 248 31.18 27.44 -2.10
CA LYS A 248 31.33 28.55 -3.04
C LYS A 248 30.55 29.82 -2.67
N GLY A 249 29.84 29.82 -1.51
CA GLY A 249 29.05 30.95 -1.06
C GLY A 249 27.92 31.37 -2.02
N LYS A 250 27.50 30.48 -2.94
CA LYS A 250 26.50 30.82 -3.97
C LYS A 250 25.11 31.08 -3.38
N PRO A 251 24.29 31.95 -4.04
CA PRO A 251 22.93 32.24 -3.61
C PRO A 251 22.09 31.00 -3.45
N ALA A 252 21.21 30.96 -2.43
CA ALA A 252 20.34 29.85 -2.12
C ALA A 252 19.50 29.35 -3.33
N ALA A 253 19.02 30.26 -4.17
CA ALA A 253 18.24 29.95 -5.36
C ALA A 253 18.98 29.07 -6.38
N LYS A 254 20.27 29.29 -6.63
CA LYS A 254 21.08 28.48 -7.55
C LYS A 254 21.38 27.08 -6.97
N ARG A 255 21.51 26.98 -5.64
CA ARG A 255 21.63 25.69 -4.93
C ARG A 255 20.35 24.86 -5.06
N THR A 256 19.22 25.48 -4.76
CA THR A 256 17.91 24.84 -4.86
C THR A 256 17.62 24.34 -6.27
N GLY A 257 17.91 25.14 -7.31
CA GLY A 257 17.71 24.72 -8.71
C GLY A 257 18.47 23.46 -9.11
N LYS A 258 19.73 23.31 -8.67
CA LYS A 258 20.51 22.08 -8.95
C LYS A 258 19.99 20.87 -8.20
N VAL A 259 19.59 21.05 -6.95
CA VAL A 259 18.99 19.95 -6.15
C VAL A 259 17.66 19.52 -6.76
N LEU A 260 16.84 20.48 -7.17
CA LEU A 260 15.58 20.19 -7.88
C LEU A 260 15.82 19.42 -9.18
N ALA A 261 16.81 19.84 -9.98
CA ALA A 261 17.14 19.11 -11.21
C ALA A 261 17.64 17.69 -10.94
N THR A 262 18.54 17.51 -9.96
CA THR A 262 19.05 16.19 -9.58
C THR A 262 17.92 15.31 -9.02
N ALA A 263 17.09 15.88 -8.17
CA ALA A 263 15.94 15.23 -7.58
C ALA A 263 14.93 14.80 -8.66
N GLY A 264 14.61 15.69 -9.59
CA GLY A 264 13.71 15.41 -10.71
C GLY A 264 14.23 14.25 -11.59
N VAL A 265 15.50 14.23 -11.92
CA VAL A 265 16.12 13.12 -12.68
C VAL A 265 16.05 11.81 -11.91
N LEU A 266 16.39 11.80 -10.63
CA LEU A 266 16.34 10.59 -9.80
C LEU A 266 14.90 10.05 -9.67
N THR A 267 13.94 10.93 -9.48
CA THR A 267 12.51 10.55 -9.42
C THR A 267 12.01 9.99 -10.74
N LEU A 268 12.36 10.63 -11.87
CA LEU A 268 11.99 10.16 -13.21
C LEU A 268 12.60 8.80 -13.53
N VAL A 269 13.90 8.61 -13.24
CA VAL A 269 14.58 7.32 -13.45
C VAL A 269 13.94 6.24 -12.58
N SER A 270 13.66 6.52 -11.32
CA SER A 270 13.00 5.55 -10.43
C SER A 270 11.56 5.24 -10.88
N GLY A 271 10.81 6.24 -11.37
CA GLY A 271 9.44 6.07 -11.86
C GLY A 271 9.34 5.28 -13.17
N PHE A 272 10.36 5.39 -14.03
CA PHE A 272 10.38 4.65 -15.30
C PHE A 272 10.54 3.12 -15.10
N LEU A 273 11.03 2.69 -13.95
CA LEU A 273 11.15 1.26 -13.60
C LEU A 273 9.80 0.64 -13.18
N LEU A 274 8.76 1.44 -12.97
CA LEU A 274 7.42 0.99 -12.56
C LEU A 274 6.47 1.02 -13.75
N ALA A 275 6.34 -0.10 -14.43
CA ALA A 275 5.19 -0.37 -15.28
C ALA A 275 3.97 -0.71 -14.41
N GLY A 276 2.75 -0.36 -14.84
CA GLY A 276 1.53 -0.65 -14.09
C GLY A 276 1.50 -2.08 -13.54
N ILE A 277 1.02 -2.24 -12.32
CA ILE A 277 0.92 -3.51 -11.61
C ILE A 277 -0.57 -3.83 -11.47
N ASP A 278 -0.98 -5.00 -11.97
CA ASP A 278 -2.36 -5.45 -11.87
C ASP A 278 -2.61 -6.13 -10.51
N ASP A 279 -3.78 -5.88 -9.91
CA ASP A 279 -4.18 -6.54 -8.67
C ASP A 279 -5.15 -7.69 -8.95
N GLY A 280 -4.62 -8.90 -8.96
CA GLY A 280 -5.42 -10.11 -9.11
C GLY A 280 -6.42 -10.37 -7.97
N ARG A 281 -6.23 -9.76 -6.79
CA ARG A 281 -7.13 -9.95 -5.63
C ARG A 281 -8.54 -9.42 -5.90
N THR A 282 -8.66 -8.30 -6.62
CA THR A 282 -9.97 -7.73 -6.98
C THR A 282 -10.76 -8.66 -7.89
N GLU A 283 -10.10 -9.29 -8.87
CA GLU A 283 -10.73 -10.27 -9.75
C GLU A 283 -11.08 -11.57 -9.00
N LEU A 284 -10.23 -12.05 -8.10
CA LEU A 284 -10.55 -13.21 -7.25
C LEU A 284 -11.78 -12.96 -6.37
N ALA A 285 -11.89 -11.77 -5.76
CA ALA A 285 -13.08 -11.39 -4.98
C ALA A 285 -14.33 -11.29 -5.86
N ALA A 286 -14.19 -10.72 -7.08
CA ALA A 286 -15.29 -10.63 -8.05
C ALA A 286 -15.76 -12.02 -8.50
N MET A 287 -14.86 -13.00 -8.66
CA MET A 287 -15.20 -14.39 -9.00
C MET A 287 -15.98 -15.09 -7.88
N ALA A 288 -15.59 -14.90 -6.62
CA ALA A 288 -16.35 -15.45 -5.49
C ALA A 288 -17.79 -14.90 -5.45
N ALA A 289 -17.94 -13.59 -5.68
CA ALA A 289 -19.26 -12.95 -5.76
C ALA A 289 -20.05 -13.40 -7.01
N LEU A 290 -19.37 -13.67 -8.14
CA LEU A 290 -19.98 -14.17 -9.35
C LEU A 290 -20.56 -15.58 -9.14
N GLU A 291 -19.79 -16.47 -8.50
CA GLU A 291 -20.28 -17.83 -8.17
C GLU A 291 -21.54 -17.78 -7.31
N GLN A 292 -21.54 -17.00 -6.23
CA GLN A 292 -22.73 -16.86 -5.38
C GLN A 292 -23.97 -16.37 -6.16
N ARG A 293 -23.78 -15.38 -7.04
CA ARG A 293 -24.89 -14.82 -7.85
C ARG A 293 -25.41 -15.82 -8.88
N THR A 294 -24.52 -16.50 -9.61
CA THR A 294 -24.90 -17.45 -10.66
C THR A 294 -25.51 -18.71 -10.11
N ALA A 295 -24.94 -19.27 -9.01
CA ALA A 295 -25.50 -20.41 -8.30
C ALA A 295 -26.88 -20.10 -7.71
N GLY A 296 -27.04 -19.00 -6.98
CA GLY A 296 -28.32 -18.62 -6.40
C GLY A 296 -29.40 -18.33 -7.45
N ARG A 297 -29.04 -17.70 -8.59
CA ARG A 297 -29.97 -17.51 -9.70
C ARG A 297 -30.43 -18.85 -10.28
N TYR A 298 -29.51 -19.78 -10.52
CA TYR A 298 -29.84 -21.09 -11.04
C TYR A 298 -30.74 -21.89 -10.09
N GLU A 299 -30.48 -21.90 -8.79
CA GLU A 299 -31.29 -22.57 -7.80
C GLU A 299 -32.75 -22.07 -7.79
N MET A 300 -32.94 -20.75 -7.82
CA MET A 300 -34.27 -20.16 -7.90
C MET A 300 -35.03 -20.61 -9.17
N GLU A 301 -34.35 -20.66 -10.29
CA GLU A 301 -34.98 -21.07 -11.55
C GLU A 301 -35.24 -22.59 -11.60
N VAL A 302 -34.37 -23.40 -11.00
CA VAL A 302 -34.61 -24.87 -10.85
C VAL A 302 -35.82 -25.13 -9.98
N ASP A 303 -36.04 -24.39 -8.90
CA ASP A 303 -37.21 -24.55 -8.05
C ASP A 303 -38.51 -24.17 -8.77
N ARG A 304 -38.49 -23.13 -9.61
CA ARG A 304 -39.60 -22.79 -10.50
C ARG A 304 -39.88 -23.89 -11.54
N TYR A 305 -38.83 -24.48 -12.09
CA TYR A 305 -38.96 -25.62 -13.03
C TYR A 305 -39.55 -26.85 -12.34
N ARG A 306 -39.02 -27.21 -11.14
CA ARG A 306 -39.55 -28.33 -10.36
C ARG A 306 -41.01 -28.13 -9.94
N ALA A 307 -41.42 -26.88 -9.67
CA ALA A 307 -42.78 -26.52 -9.33
C ALA A 307 -43.71 -26.46 -10.59
N GLY A 308 -43.21 -26.78 -11.78
CA GLY A 308 -43.98 -26.74 -13.04
C GLY A 308 -44.30 -25.31 -13.51
N ARG A 309 -43.69 -24.29 -12.91
CA ARG A 309 -43.93 -22.87 -13.25
C ARG A 309 -43.00 -22.35 -14.39
N MET A 310 -42.04 -23.15 -14.82
CA MET A 310 -41.07 -22.83 -15.86
C MET A 310 -40.84 -24.05 -16.75
N SER A 311 -40.58 -23.79 -18.04
CA SER A 311 -40.17 -24.85 -18.98
C SER A 311 -38.67 -25.13 -18.93
N ALA A 312 -38.28 -26.35 -19.31
CA ALA A 312 -36.87 -26.73 -19.44
C ALA A 312 -36.10 -25.79 -20.39
N ASP A 313 -36.75 -25.37 -21.50
CA ASP A 313 -36.14 -24.47 -22.49
C ASP A 313 -35.84 -23.08 -21.93
N ASN A 314 -36.65 -22.58 -20.99
CA ASN A 314 -36.36 -21.31 -20.30
C ASN A 314 -35.17 -21.46 -19.33
N LEU A 315 -35.07 -22.57 -18.61
CA LEU A 315 -33.95 -22.86 -17.75
C LEU A 315 -32.63 -22.99 -18.53
N ILE A 316 -32.64 -23.69 -19.67
CA ILE A 316 -31.50 -23.78 -20.60
C ILE A 316 -31.12 -22.38 -21.08
N ARG A 317 -32.11 -21.56 -21.47
CA ARG A 317 -31.86 -20.19 -21.91
C ARG A 317 -31.20 -19.33 -20.83
N THR A 318 -31.60 -19.47 -19.57
CA THR A 318 -30.96 -18.78 -18.47
C THR A 318 -29.48 -19.17 -18.35
N ILE A 319 -29.14 -20.44 -18.49
CA ILE A 319 -27.74 -20.89 -18.47
C ILE A 319 -26.97 -20.27 -19.62
N GLU A 320 -27.47 -20.39 -20.87
CA GLU A 320 -26.72 -20.03 -22.06
C GLU A 320 -26.66 -18.54 -22.34
N SER A 321 -27.70 -17.77 -21.99
CA SER A 321 -27.77 -16.32 -22.30
C SER A 321 -27.34 -15.44 -21.10
N THR A 322 -27.27 -15.97 -19.90
CA THR A 322 -26.94 -15.17 -18.70
C THR A 322 -25.72 -15.71 -17.99
N ILE A 323 -25.73 -16.97 -17.53
CA ILE A 323 -24.68 -17.52 -16.69
C ILE A 323 -23.37 -17.70 -17.46
N VAL A 324 -23.42 -18.37 -18.61
CA VAL A 324 -22.23 -18.64 -19.44
C VAL A 324 -21.54 -17.36 -19.92
N PRO A 325 -22.25 -16.33 -20.42
CA PRO A 325 -21.62 -15.07 -20.80
C PRO A 325 -20.97 -14.33 -19.62
N GLU A 326 -21.57 -14.34 -18.42
CA GLU A 326 -20.97 -13.72 -17.23
C GLU A 326 -19.63 -14.40 -16.83
N LEU A 327 -19.55 -15.74 -16.92
CA LEU A 327 -18.31 -16.49 -16.65
C LEU A 327 -17.26 -16.26 -17.75
N LYS A 328 -17.64 -16.19 -19.02
CA LYS A 328 -16.70 -15.87 -20.11
C LYS A 328 -16.14 -14.46 -19.98
N ALA A 329 -16.96 -13.49 -19.61
CA ALA A 329 -16.50 -12.15 -19.35
C ALA A 329 -15.52 -12.09 -18.15
N ALA A 330 -15.66 -12.99 -17.16
CA ALA A 330 -14.69 -13.12 -16.08
C ALA A 330 -13.37 -13.77 -16.55
N GLU A 331 -13.45 -14.76 -17.46
CA GLU A 331 -12.28 -15.38 -18.10
C GLU A 331 -11.49 -14.36 -18.92
N GLU A 332 -12.17 -13.55 -19.74
CA GLU A 332 -11.54 -12.47 -20.52
C GLU A 332 -10.86 -11.42 -19.63
N ARG A 333 -11.45 -11.05 -18.48
CA ARG A 333 -10.81 -10.12 -17.54
C ARG A 333 -9.58 -10.74 -16.89
N LEU A 334 -9.63 -12.04 -16.56
CA LEU A 334 -8.49 -12.75 -16.00
C LEU A 334 -7.32 -12.80 -16.99
N ASP A 335 -7.60 -13.07 -18.26
CA ASP A 335 -6.60 -13.14 -19.34
C ASP A 335 -5.96 -11.76 -19.64
N GLN A 336 -6.61 -10.65 -19.30
CA GLN A 336 -6.08 -9.29 -19.45
C GLN A 336 -5.08 -8.90 -18.36
N LEU A 337 -4.91 -9.71 -17.30
CA LEU A 337 -3.99 -9.45 -16.21
C LEU A 337 -2.56 -9.87 -16.59
N ASP A 338 -1.82 -9.00 -17.27
CA ASP A 338 -0.48 -9.31 -17.77
C ASP A 338 0.64 -9.16 -16.71
N LYS A 339 0.50 -8.21 -15.78
CA LYS A 339 1.55 -7.78 -14.86
C LYS A 339 1.19 -8.05 -13.41
N VAL A 340 0.91 -9.30 -13.14
CA VAL A 340 0.55 -9.74 -11.79
C VAL A 340 1.79 -10.15 -11.01
N PRO A 341 1.90 -9.80 -9.72
CA PRO A 341 2.97 -10.24 -8.84
C PRO A 341 3.08 -11.78 -8.75
N ASP A 342 4.31 -12.28 -8.64
CA ASP A 342 4.60 -13.71 -8.66
C ASP A 342 3.91 -14.50 -7.52
N ASP A 343 3.64 -13.85 -6.39
CA ASP A 343 2.92 -14.43 -5.25
C ASP A 343 1.43 -14.69 -5.53
N GLN A 344 0.82 -13.96 -6.49
CA GLN A 344 -0.58 -14.15 -6.88
C GLN A 344 -0.76 -15.12 -8.05
N ARG A 345 0.27 -15.40 -8.85
CA ARG A 345 0.18 -16.27 -10.03
C ARG A 345 -0.44 -17.63 -9.75
N PRO A 346 -0.05 -18.38 -8.69
CA PRO A 346 -0.65 -19.67 -8.41
C PRO A 346 -2.16 -19.59 -8.11
N SER A 347 -2.61 -18.50 -7.46
CA SER A 347 -4.04 -18.28 -7.18
C SER A 347 -4.84 -17.93 -8.42
N LEU A 348 -4.24 -17.16 -9.35
CA LEU A 348 -4.88 -16.83 -10.63
C LEU A 348 -4.92 -18.01 -11.60
N GLU A 349 -3.89 -18.87 -11.61
CA GLU A 349 -3.92 -20.14 -12.35
C GLU A 349 -5.06 -21.05 -11.89
N ARG A 350 -5.27 -21.16 -10.58
CA ARG A 350 -6.41 -21.91 -10.01
C ARG A 350 -7.74 -21.24 -10.34
N ALA A 351 -7.80 -19.91 -10.36
CA ALA A 351 -9.00 -19.20 -10.77
C ALA A 351 -9.34 -19.45 -12.26
N GLY A 352 -8.34 -19.54 -13.13
CA GLY A 352 -8.51 -19.95 -14.52
C GLY A 352 -9.02 -21.38 -14.65
N GLU A 353 -8.51 -22.30 -13.84
CA GLU A 353 -8.99 -23.69 -13.82
C GLU A 353 -10.43 -23.78 -13.34
N TYR A 354 -10.75 -23.05 -12.25
CA TYR A 354 -12.15 -22.91 -11.79
C TYR A 354 -13.08 -22.46 -12.92
N LEU A 355 -12.75 -21.41 -13.66
CA LEU A 355 -13.61 -20.88 -14.73
C LEU A 355 -13.83 -21.91 -15.85
N ARG A 356 -12.77 -22.61 -16.26
CA ARG A 356 -12.85 -23.68 -17.28
C ARG A 356 -13.76 -24.81 -16.84
N GLN A 357 -13.57 -25.32 -15.63
CA GLN A 357 -14.37 -26.42 -15.09
C GLN A 357 -15.82 -25.97 -14.84
N ARG A 358 -16.01 -24.74 -14.39
CA ARG A 358 -17.36 -24.21 -14.15
C ARG A 358 -18.14 -24.00 -15.46
N LEU A 359 -17.50 -23.49 -16.51
CA LEU A 359 -18.09 -23.41 -17.84
C LEU A 359 -18.49 -24.78 -18.39
N GLU A 360 -17.63 -25.78 -18.22
CA GLU A 360 -17.94 -27.15 -18.63
C GLU A 360 -19.12 -27.73 -17.83
N SER A 361 -19.17 -27.53 -16.52
CA SER A 361 -20.30 -27.91 -15.68
C SER A 361 -21.63 -27.33 -16.22
N TRP A 362 -21.66 -26.04 -16.58
CA TRP A 362 -22.86 -25.40 -17.09
C TRP A 362 -23.27 -25.91 -18.48
N ARG A 363 -22.31 -26.19 -19.36
CA ARG A 363 -22.57 -26.82 -20.67
C ARG A 363 -23.20 -28.20 -20.51
N LEU A 364 -22.61 -29.05 -19.67
CA LEU A 364 -23.11 -30.40 -19.40
C LEU A 364 -24.51 -30.36 -18.77
N ARG A 365 -24.82 -29.37 -17.90
CA ARG A 365 -26.18 -29.17 -17.35
C ARG A 365 -27.17 -28.78 -18.42
N ALA A 366 -26.81 -27.84 -19.30
CA ALA A 366 -27.68 -27.46 -20.41
C ALA A 366 -27.98 -28.63 -21.34
N ASP A 367 -26.99 -29.45 -21.68
CA ASP A 367 -27.14 -30.63 -22.54
C ASP A 367 -28.00 -31.72 -21.84
N GLY A 368 -27.81 -31.98 -20.56
CA GLY A 368 -28.66 -32.89 -19.80
C GLY A 368 -30.14 -32.47 -19.76
N LEU A 369 -30.38 -31.16 -19.53
CA LEU A 369 -31.72 -30.57 -19.57
C LEU A 369 -32.35 -30.66 -20.97
N ARG A 370 -31.59 -30.41 -22.05
CA ARG A 370 -32.02 -30.51 -23.43
C ARG A 370 -32.48 -31.93 -23.79
N GLN A 371 -31.71 -32.94 -23.34
CA GLN A 371 -32.06 -34.32 -23.55
C GLN A 371 -33.34 -34.74 -22.79
N ARG A 372 -33.55 -34.22 -21.55
CA ARG A 372 -34.79 -34.40 -20.79
C ARG A 372 -35.98 -33.72 -21.45
N SER A 373 -35.85 -32.49 -21.95
CA SER A 373 -36.94 -31.76 -22.62
C SER A 373 -37.43 -32.50 -23.91
N ILE A 374 -36.50 -33.12 -24.65
CA ILE A 374 -36.84 -33.95 -25.80
C ILE A 374 -37.65 -35.18 -25.38
N LEU A 375 -37.34 -35.81 -24.24
CA LEU A 375 -38.12 -36.93 -23.74
C LEU A 375 -39.53 -36.54 -23.29
N GLU A 376 -39.65 -35.42 -22.56
CA GLU A 376 -40.93 -34.87 -22.10
C GLU A 376 -41.83 -34.47 -23.30
N ALA A 377 -41.25 -33.84 -24.35
CA ALA A 377 -41.97 -33.49 -25.57
C ALA A 377 -42.47 -34.69 -26.35
N ARG A 378 -41.73 -35.81 -26.32
CA ARG A 378 -42.15 -37.12 -26.91
C ARG A 378 -43.30 -37.78 -26.15
N GLN A 379 -43.24 -37.74 -24.79
CA GLN A 379 -44.29 -38.33 -23.95
C GLN A 379 -45.60 -37.53 -24.02
N THR A 380 -45.54 -36.23 -24.25
CA THR A 380 -46.72 -35.34 -24.36
C THR A 380 -47.27 -35.25 -25.75
N GLY A 381 -46.72 -36.00 -26.75
CA GLY A 381 -47.20 -36.00 -28.14
C GLY A 381 -46.99 -34.67 -28.90
N ARG A 382 -46.20 -33.77 -28.35
CA ARG A 382 -45.94 -32.42 -28.97
C ARG A 382 -44.89 -32.43 -30.08
N THR A 383 -44.17 -33.54 -30.31
CA THR A 383 -43.12 -33.60 -31.34
C THR A 383 -43.67 -34.22 -32.62
N ARG A 384 -43.73 -33.44 -33.73
CA ARG A 384 -43.83 -34.02 -35.09
C ARG A 384 -42.58 -34.86 -35.34
N GLN A 385 -42.79 -36.07 -35.91
CA GLN A 385 -41.71 -37.01 -36.25
C GLN A 385 -40.63 -36.30 -37.10
N THR A 386 -39.44 -36.06 -36.52
CA THR A 386 -38.23 -35.73 -37.26
C THR A 386 -37.62 -37.07 -37.72
N SER A 387 -37.38 -37.20 -39.00
CA SER A 387 -36.83 -38.38 -39.72
C SER A 387 -35.32 -38.54 -39.45
N GLY A 388 -34.93 -38.88 -38.23
CA GLY A 388 -33.57 -39.26 -37.84
C GLY A 388 -33.55 -40.59 -37.09
N PRO A 389 -32.39 -41.28 -36.95
CA PRO A 389 -32.30 -42.53 -36.22
C PRO A 389 -32.77 -42.36 -34.80
N LEU A 390 -33.90 -43.04 -34.47
CA LEU A 390 -34.59 -42.95 -33.19
C LEU A 390 -33.75 -43.62 -32.09
N ARG A 391 -32.97 -42.81 -31.29
CA ARG A 391 -32.41 -43.28 -30.03
C ARG A 391 -33.56 -43.75 -29.12
N ARG A 392 -33.41 -44.93 -28.48
CA ARG A 392 -34.40 -45.45 -27.52
C ARG A 392 -34.58 -44.50 -26.35
N PRO A 393 -35.79 -44.28 -25.80
CA PRO A 393 -36.01 -43.39 -24.66
C PRO A 393 -35.08 -43.66 -23.46
N GLU A 394 -34.77 -44.92 -23.20
CA GLU A 394 -33.82 -45.34 -22.14
C GLU A 394 -32.39 -44.83 -22.38
N GLN A 395 -31.92 -44.81 -23.65
CA GLN A 395 -30.60 -44.30 -24.00
C GLN A 395 -30.51 -42.79 -23.84
N ILE A 396 -31.58 -42.06 -24.12
CA ILE A 396 -31.64 -40.61 -23.92
C ILE A 396 -31.63 -40.28 -22.41
N LEU A 397 -32.40 -41.05 -21.63
CA LEU A 397 -32.43 -40.88 -20.16
C LEU A 397 -31.07 -41.21 -19.52
N GLN A 398 -30.41 -42.25 -19.97
CA GLN A 398 -29.07 -42.64 -19.50
C GLN A 398 -28.06 -41.56 -19.87
N SER A 399 -28.07 -41.03 -21.10
CA SER A 399 -27.14 -39.95 -21.51
C SER A 399 -27.42 -38.64 -20.76
N ALA A 400 -28.66 -38.26 -20.51
CA ALA A 400 -29.04 -37.10 -19.75
C ALA A 400 -28.56 -37.24 -18.28
N THR A 401 -28.72 -38.41 -17.67
CA THR A 401 -28.28 -38.69 -16.30
C THR A 401 -26.76 -38.67 -16.21
N LEU A 402 -26.05 -39.18 -17.21
CA LEU A 402 -24.60 -39.15 -17.28
C LEU A 402 -24.08 -37.71 -17.38
N SER A 403 -24.63 -36.90 -18.28
CA SER A 403 -24.26 -35.47 -18.42
C SER A 403 -24.47 -34.68 -17.13
N LEU A 404 -25.57 -34.93 -16.41
CA LEU A 404 -25.83 -34.24 -15.14
C LEU A 404 -24.85 -34.70 -14.03
N ARG A 405 -24.49 -35.97 -13.95
CA ARG A 405 -23.47 -36.47 -12.99
C ARG A 405 -22.08 -35.89 -13.30
N GLN A 406 -21.73 -35.78 -14.59
CA GLN A 406 -20.46 -35.18 -15.01
C GLN A 406 -20.45 -33.70 -14.67
N ALA A 407 -21.59 -32.99 -14.86
CA ALA A 407 -21.72 -31.59 -14.46
C ALA A 407 -21.52 -31.37 -12.97
N GLU A 408 -22.08 -32.25 -12.12
CA GLU A 408 -21.88 -32.21 -10.66
C GLU A 408 -20.44 -32.50 -10.25
N ALA A 409 -19.76 -33.41 -10.95
CA ALA A 409 -18.34 -33.69 -10.69
C ALA A 409 -17.45 -32.50 -11.06
N ALA A 410 -17.68 -31.89 -12.23
CA ALA A 410 -16.95 -30.70 -12.68
C ALA A 410 -17.20 -29.49 -11.73
N GLU A 411 -18.42 -29.34 -11.22
CA GLU A 411 -18.75 -28.29 -10.25
C GLU A 411 -18.01 -28.46 -8.94
N ARG A 412 -17.90 -29.68 -8.42
CA ARG A 412 -17.14 -29.94 -7.16
C ARG A 412 -15.68 -29.56 -7.32
N LEU A 413 -15.05 -29.96 -8.42
CA LEU A 413 -13.66 -29.61 -8.70
C LEU A 413 -13.49 -28.09 -8.85
N ALA A 414 -14.37 -27.44 -9.58
CA ALA A 414 -14.37 -25.99 -9.72
C ALA A 414 -14.47 -25.27 -8.37
N LEU A 415 -15.35 -25.71 -7.46
CA LEU A 415 -15.49 -25.10 -6.14
C LEU A 415 -14.26 -25.33 -5.24
N GLU A 416 -13.55 -26.45 -5.39
CA GLU A 416 -12.27 -26.67 -4.71
C GLU A 416 -11.20 -25.69 -5.20
N ASP A 417 -11.08 -25.49 -6.52
CA ASP A 417 -10.15 -24.54 -7.11
C ASP A 417 -10.48 -23.10 -6.73
N LEU A 418 -11.76 -22.72 -6.71
CA LEU A 418 -12.17 -21.40 -6.26
C LEU A 418 -11.80 -21.14 -4.80
N ARG A 419 -12.04 -22.12 -3.90
CA ARG A 419 -11.66 -21.99 -2.49
C ARG A 419 -10.16 -21.80 -2.33
N ALA A 420 -9.37 -22.56 -3.08
CA ALA A 420 -7.93 -22.47 -3.04
C ALA A 420 -7.40 -21.16 -3.67
N ALA A 421 -8.06 -20.64 -4.72
CA ALA A 421 -7.72 -19.37 -5.32
C ALA A 421 -8.02 -18.19 -4.38
N VAL A 422 -9.17 -18.20 -3.69
CA VAL A 422 -9.63 -17.14 -2.79
C VAL A 422 -8.93 -17.17 -1.42
N ALA A 423 -8.25 -18.25 -1.07
CA ALA A 423 -7.52 -18.36 0.21
C ALA A 423 -6.49 -17.22 0.43
N ILE A 424 -5.98 -16.62 -0.64
CA ILE A 424 -5.06 -15.47 -0.57
C ILE A 424 -5.75 -14.17 -0.08
N LEU A 425 -7.08 -14.13 -0.06
CA LEU A 425 -7.84 -12.97 0.40
C LEU A 425 -8.06 -12.96 1.92
N GLN A 426 -7.82 -14.08 2.59
CA GLN A 426 -7.91 -14.25 4.04
C GLN A 426 -6.57 -13.95 4.72
#